data_669748f0fa272fcfc368a146d4bb50c3
#
_entry.id   669748f0fa272fcfc368a146d4bb50c3
#
_cell.length_a   1.000
_cell.length_b   1.000
_cell.length_c   1.000
_cell.angle_alpha   90.00
_cell.angle_beta   90.00
_cell.angle_gamma   90.00
#
_symmetry.space_group_name_H-M   'P 1'
#
loop_
_entity.id
_entity.type
_entity.pdbx_description
1 polymer ?
#
loop_
_entity_poly.entity_id
_entity_poly.type
_entity_poly.pdbx_seq_one_letter_code
_entity_poly.pdbx_strand_id
1 'polypeptide(L)'
;MSTPETPAAGSVASTADAHADAHAAADVAADVAGPPVGDPRAAGGARAPRDSSRVAPPARRLARAVVTEDALSVAEHADAVEDPAAGAVVTFGGVVRDHDHGARVARLEYSAHPSAGRVVEEVAREVLAAHPVDALAVSHRTGALEVGDVAFAVAVAAAHRREAFAACEEVVEEVKARLPVWKRQVLADGGAEWVGMP
;
A
#
# COMPACT_ATOMS: atom_id res chain seq x y z
N MET A 1 -17.37 -25.89 -67.32
CA MET A 1 -16.16 -26.62 -66.94
C MET A 1 -15.65 -25.91 -65.69
N SER A 2 -15.82 -26.37 -64.70
CA SER A 2 -15.50 -27.28 -63.60
C SER A 2 -15.43 -26.45 -62.32
N THR A 3 -16.38 -26.61 -61.48
CA THR A 3 -16.21 -26.64 -60.01
C THR A 3 -15.49 -27.94 -59.68
N PRO A 4 -14.78 -28.11 -58.60
CA PRO A 4 -15.25 -28.18 -57.24
C PRO A 4 -14.22 -27.61 -56.22
N GLU A 5 -14.29 -27.58 -54.96
CA GLU A 5 -14.93 -28.38 -53.91
C GLU A 5 -14.60 -27.74 -52.55
N THR A 6 -15.53 -27.70 -51.66
CA THR A 6 -15.35 -27.48 -50.24
C THR A 6 -14.95 -28.79 -49.56
N PRO A 7 -14.20 -28.80 -48.48
CA PRO A 7 -14.65 -29.45 -47.26
C PRO A 7 -14.53 -28.54 -46.04
N ALA A 8 -15.55 -28.37 -45.29
CA ALA A 8 -16.13 -29.12 -44.19
C ALA A 8 -15.32 -29.13 -42.90
N ALA A 9 -15.87 -28.40 -41.93
CA ALA A 9 -16.09 -28.77 -40.54
C ALA A 9 -14.92 -29.30 -39.68
N GLY A 10 -14.69 -28.59 -38.65
CA GLY A 10 -13.98 -29.07 -37.45
C GLY A 10 -14.39 -28.20 -36.23
N SER A 11 -15.62 -28.50 -35.76
CA SER A 11 -16.09 -28.05 -34.43
C SER A 11 -15.30 -28.81 -33.37
N VAL A 12 -14.71 -28.09 -32.42
CA VAL A 12 -14.54 -28.59 -31.06
C VAL A 12 -14.80 -27.43 -30.10
N ALA A 13 -15.97 -27.49 -29.50
CA ALA A 13 -16.26 -26.81 -28.25
C ALA A 13 -15.39 -27.43 -27.16
N SER A 14 -14.75 -26.60 -26.37
CA SER A 14 -14.32 -26.97 -25.03
C SER A 14 -14.77 -25.92 -24.07
N THR A 15 -15.74 -26.30 -23.33
CA THR A 15 -16.24 -25.69 -22.10
C THR A 15 -15.23 -25.83 -20.99
N ALA A 16 -15.45 -24.97 -19.98
CA ALA A 16 -14.93 -24.99 -18.62
C ALA A 16 -13.60 -24.21 -18.45
N ASP A 17 -13.37 -23.41 -17.45
CA ASP A 17 -14.01 -23.30 -16.16
C ASP A 17 -13.76 -21.89 -15.63
N ALA A 18 -14.80 -21.25 -15.18
CA ALA A 18 -14.69 -20.14 -14.29
C ALA A 18 -14.32 -20.69 -12.91
N HIS A 19 -13.10 -20.44 -12.47
CA HIS A 19 -12.78 -20.53 -11.05
C HIS A 19 -12.03 -19.27 -10.65
N ALA A 20 -12.69 -18.55 -9.76
CA ALA A 20 -12.12 -17.51 -8.95
C ALA A 20 -10.88 -18.01 -8.20
N ASP A 21 -9.77 -17.30 -8.33
CA ASP A 21 -8.71 -17.36 -7.34
C ASP A 21 -8.30 -15.93 -6.98
N ALA A 22 -8.97 -15.46 -5.94
CA ALA A 22 -8.42 -14.48 -5.04
C ALA A 22 -7.41 -15.25 -4.16
N HIS A 23 -6.16 -14.91 -4.24
CA HIS A 23 -5.03 -15.16 -3.36
C HIS A 23 -3.79 -15.60 -4.15
N ALA A 24 -2.92 -14.63 -4.42
CA ALA A 24 -1.50 -14.92 -4.57
C ALA A 24 -0.71 -13.84 -3.83
N ALA A 25 -0.77 -13.90 -2.49
CA ALA A 25 0.31 -13.42 -1.67
C ALA A 25 1.39 -14.51 -1.70
N ALA A 26 2.56 -14.16 -2.18
CA ALA A 26 3.66 -15.05 -2.41
C ALA A 26 4.13 -15.72 -1.12
N ASP A 27 4.14 -17.05 -1.18
CA ASP A 27 4.85 -17.94 -0.29
C ASP A 27 6.36 -17.83 -0.57
N VAL A 28 7.09 -17.32 0.38
CA VAL A 28 8.53 -17.58 0.58
C VAL A 28 8.70 -17.92 2.05
N ALA A 29 8.29 -19.13 2.42
CA ALA A 29 8.66 -19.73 3.68
C ALA A 29 10.04 -20.37 3.54
N ALA A 30 11.06 -19.68 4.02
CA ALA A 30 12.33 -20.33 4.36
C ALA A 30 12.22 -20.87 5.78
N ASP A 31 12.30 -22.20 5.85
CA ASP A 31 12.39 -23.01 7.05
C ASP A 31 13.52 -22.52 7.98
N VAL A 32 13.18 -21.95 9.12
CA VAL A 32 14.05 -21.79 10.27
C VAL A 32 13.29 -22.24 11.51
N ALA A 33 13.61 -23.46 11.96
CA ALA A 33 13.14 -23.99 13.22
C ALA A 33 13.59 -23.08 14.37
N GLY A 34 12.66 -22.31 14.95
CA GLY A 34 12.84 -21.54 16.17
C GLY A 34 12.58 -22.38 17.42
N PRO A 35 13.14 -22.00 18.57
CA PRO A 35 12.93 -22.71 19.85
C PRO A 35 11.48 -22.61 20.34
N PRO A 36 11.05 -23.50 21.27
CA PRO A 36 9.65 -23.67 21.63
C PRO A 36 9.04 -22.43 22.27
N VAL A 37 7.80 -22.15 21.86
CA VAL A 37 6.97 -21.03 22.35
C VAL A 37 6.61 -21.28 23.82
N GLY A 38 7.01 -20.36 24.68
CA GLY A 38 6.61 -20.33 26.09
C GLY A 38 5.15 -19.91 26.28
N ASP A 39 4.54 -20.39 27.38
CA ASP A 39 3.15 -20.19 27.80
C ASP A 39 2.70 -18.71 27.73
N PRO A 40 1.59 -18.38 27.04
CA PRO A 40 1.10 -17.00 26.91
C PRO A 40 0.42 -16.41 28.15
N ARG A 41 0.45 -17.10 29.32
CA ARG A 41 -0.22 -16.66 30.53
C ARG A 41 0.66 -15.93 31.55
N ALA A 42 1.91 -15.64 31.27
CA ALA A 42 2.81 -14.88 32.14
C ALA A 42 3.03 -13.43 31.64
N ALA A 43 1.99 -12.75 31.17
CA ALA A 43 2.07 -11.34 30.82
C ALA A 43 1.66 -10.43 31.97
N GLY A 44 2.49 -10.35 33.00
CA GLY A 44 2.60 -9.14 33.81
C GLY A 44 3.13 -8.02 32.89
N GLY A 45 2.41 -6.86 32.82
CA GLY A 45 2.67 -5.77 31.92
C GLY A 45 4.12 -5.29 31.90
N ALA A 46 4.92 -5.85 31.03
CA ALA A 46 6.29 -5.40 30.76
C ALA A 46 6.18 -4.11 29.95
N ARG A 47 6.40 -2.99 30.63
CA ARG A 47 6.66 -1.69 30.00
C ARG A 47 7.77 -1.90 28.95
N ALA A 48 7.47 -1.56 27.70
CA ALA A 48 8.46 -1.63 26.61
C ALA A 48 9.81 -1.04 27.07
N PRO A 49 10.94 -1.66 26.74
CA PRO A 49 12.23 -1.16 27.16
C PRO A 49 12.38 0.29 26.66
N ARG A 50 12.74 1.19 27.59
CA ARG A 50 13.02 2.57 27.22
C ARG A 50 14.28 2.55 26.38
N ASP A 51 14.21 3.09 25.18
CA ASP A 51 15.41 3.35 24.38
C ASP A 51 16.32 4.31 25.14
N SER A 52 17.37 3.74 25.74
CA SER A 52 18.32 4.51 26.55
C SER A 52 19.23 5.42 25.71
N SER A 53 19.16 5.35 24.38
CA SER A 53 19.90 6.22 23.47
C SER A 53 19.21 7.56 23.24
N ARG A 54 17.94 7.69 23.62
CA ARG A 54 17.16 8.92 23.43
C ARG A 54 17.25 9.87 24.63
N VAL A 55 17.46 11.15 24.35
CA VAL A 55 17.42 12.23 25.34
C VAL A 55 15.97 12.58 25.72
N ALA A 56 15.02 12.41 24.77
CA ALA A 56 13.61 12.70 24.96
C ALA A 56 12.73 11.59 24.36
N PRO A 57 11.47 11.43 24.83
CA PRO A 57 10.53 10.51 24.20
C PRO A 57 10.26 10.89 22.73
N PRO A 58 9.80 9.94 21.90
CA PRO A 58 9.40 10.23 20.52
C PRO A 58 8.38 11.35 20.42
N ALA A 59 8.55 12.26 19.48
CA ALA A 59 7.68 13.42 19.31
C ALA A 59 6.27 13.06 18.83
N ARG A 60 6.13 11.96 18.08
CA ARG A 60 4.85 11.46 17.53
C ARG A 60 4.06 12.51 16.77
N ARG A 61 4.76 13.30 15.98
CA ARG A 61 4.19 14.41 15.22
C ARG A 61 3.52 13.89 13.95
N LEU A 62 2.23 14.13 13.80
CA LEU A 62 1.54 13.94 12.53
C LEU A 62 1.84 15.16 11.64
N ALA A 63 2.77 15.00 10.70
CA ALA A 63 3.20 16.06 9.81
C ALA A 63 2.18 16.27 8.65
N ARG A 64 1.62 15.17 8.14
CA ARG A 64 0.63 15.19 7.06
C ARG A 64 -0.22 13.94 7.08
N ALA A 65 -1.53 14.05 6.85
CA ALA A 65 -2.43 12.93 6.59
C ALA A 65 -3.58 13.44 5.72
N VAL A 66 -3.50 13.24 4.39
CA VAL A 66 -4.48 13.81 3.45
C VAL A 66 -4.83 12.87 2.30
N VAL A 67 -6.03 13.06 1.76
CA VAL A 67 -6.44 12.57 0.45
C VAL A 67 -6.63 13.80 -0.42
N THR A 68 -6.00 13.87 -1.60
CA THR A 68 -5.94 15.05 -2.46
C THR A 68 -5.93 14.68 -3.94
N GLU A 69 -6.30 15.62 -4.79
CA GLU A 69 -6.11 15.50 -6.25
C GLU A 69 -4.76 16.08 -6.72
N ASP A 70 -4.07 16.81 -5.85
CA ASP A 70 -2.77 17.39 -6.16
C ASP A 70 -1.71 16.29 -6.40
N ALA A 71 -0.73 16.59 -7.23
CA ALA A 71 0.41 15.72 -7.45
C ALA A 71 1.20 15.50 -6.14
N LEU A 72 1.60 14.26 -5.88
CA LEU A 72 2.36 13.90 -4.69
C LEU A 72 3.86 13.85 -4.99
N SER A 73 4.64 14.32 -4.03
CA SER A 73 6.11 14.22 -4.01
C SER A 73 6.55 13.42 -2.79
N VAL A 74 7.27 12.32 -3.01
CA VAL A 74 7.90 11.54 -1.92
C VAL A 74 8.97 12.36 -1.20
N ALA A 75 9.67 13.23 -1.92
CA ALA A 75 10.68 14.12 -1.35
C ALA A 75 10.07 15.13 -0.37
N GLU A 76 8.95 15.78 -0.76
CA GLU A 76 8.23 16.70 0.15
C GLU A 76 7.71 15.99 1.41
N HIS A 77 7.34 14.71 1.32
CA HIS A 77 6.96 13.93 2.51
C HIS A 77 8.17 13.66 3.41
N ALA A 78 9.34 13.37 2.82
CA ALA A 78 10.59 13.22 3.58
C ALA A 78 10.96 14.52 4.32
N ASP A 79 10.90 15.65 3.63
CA ASP A 79 11.18 16.96 4.23
C ASP A 79 10.19 17.30 5.36
N ALA A 80 8.90 16.94 5.18
CA ALA A 80 7.86 17.21 6.18
C ALA A 80 8.07 16.44 7.50
N VAL A 81 8.78 15.32 7.48
CA VAL A 81 9.06 14.52 8.69
C VAL A 81 10.41 14.80 9.32
N GLU A 82 11.19 15.73 8.81
CA GLU A 82 12.48 16.07 9.42
C GLU A 82 12.35 16.34 10.91
N ASP A 83 13.24 15.72 11.69
CA ASP A 83 13.30 15.86 13.13
C ASP A 83 14.75 15.66 13.61
N PRO A 84 15.30 16.56 14.44
CA PRO A 84 16.67 16.45 14.95
C PRO A 84 16.93 15.19 15.80
N ALA A 85 15.89 14.57 16.35
CA ALA A 85 16.00 13.34 17.14
C ALA A 85 15.95 12.07 16.26
N ALA A 86 15.61 12.21 14.97
CA ALA A 86 15.52 11.08 14.04
C ALA A 86 16.89 10.76 13.46
N GLY A 87 17.32 9.51 13.61
CA GLY A 87 18.50 8.93 12.95
C GLY A 87 18.18 8.19 11.66
N ALA A 88 16.88 8.05 11.33
CA ALA A 88 16.42 7.36 10.13
C ALA A 88 15.12 7.97 9.61
N VAL A 89 15.06 8.15 8.29
CA VAL A 89 13.83 8.46 7.55
C VAL A 89 13.58 7.35 6.54
N VAL A 90 12.40 6.75 6.56
CA VAL A 90 11.94 5.76 5.59
C VAL A 90 10.81 6.36 4.77
N THR A 91 10.90 6.22 3.46
CA THR A 91 9.87 6.70 2.53
C THR A 91 9.31 5.55 1.70
N PHE A 92 8.04 5.64 1.36
CA PHE A 92 7.35 4.77 0.42
C PHE A 92 6.66 5.60 -0.65
N GLY A 93 6.77 5.16 -1.91
CA GLY A 93 6.05 5.72 -3.04
C GLY A 93 5.30 4.63 -3.79
N GLY A 94 3.97 4.64 -3.74
CA GLY A 94 3.11 3.83 -4.58
C GLY A 94 2.91 4.51 -5.93
N VAL A 95 3.45 3.93 -7.00
CA VAL A 95 3.48 4.52 -8.35
C VAL A 95 2.55 3.76 -9.29
N VAL A 96 1.91 4.47 -10.21
CA VAL A 96 1.08 3.88 -11.25
C VAL A 96 1.94 3.09 -12.23
N ARG A 97 1.70 1.78 -12.34
CA ARG A 97 2.41 0.86 -13.25
C ARG A 97 1.77 0.87 -14.64
N ASP A 98 2.53 0.55 -15.66
CA ASP A 98 2.08 0.42 -17.05
C ASP A 98 1.35 -0.90 -17.35
N HIS A 99 1.22 -1.79 -16.36
CA HIS A 99 0.58 -3.10 -16.50
C HIS A 99 -0.11 -3.54 -15.21
N ASP A 100 -1.20 -4.30 -15.35
CA ASP A 100 -1.88 -4.99 -14.25
C ASP A 100 -2.52 -6.28 -14.81
N HIS A 101 -2.37 -7.42 -14.08
CA HIS A 101 -2.88 -8.74 -14.49
C HIS A 101 -2.62 -9.12 -15.96
N GLY A 102 -1.46 -8.73 -16.50
CA GLY A 102 -1.07 -9.03 -17.88
C GLY A 102 -1.64 -8.08 -18.96
N ALA A 103 -2.48 -7.12 -18.58
CA ALA A 103 -2.99 -6.09 -19.48
C ALA A 103 -2.15 -4.80 -19.35
N ARG A 104 -2.02 -4.04 -20.46
CA ARG A 104 -1.38 -2.73 -20.43
C ARG A 104 -2.35 -1.67 -19.91
N VAL A 105 -1.92 -0.94 -18.90
CA VAL A 105 -2.66 0.18 -18.31
C VAL A 105 -2.22 1.48 -19.02
N ALA A 106 -3.20 2.25 -19.50
CA ALA A 106 -2.95 3.56 -20.08
C ALA A 106 -2.98 4.65 -18.99
N ARG A 107 -3.97 4.58 -18.08
CA ARG A 107 -4.12 5.50 -16.96
C ARG A 107 -4.96 4.88 -15.86
N LEU A 108 -4.87 5.46 -14.65
CA LEU A 108 -5.75 5.15 -13.53
C LEU A 108 -6.65 6.34 -13.21
N GLU A 109 -7.80 6.04 -12.63
CA GLU A 109 -8.69 7.04 -12.06
C GLU A 109 -9.11 6.55 -10.66
N TYR A 110 -8.79 7.33 -9.64
CA TYR A 110 -9.17 7.05 -8.27
C TYR A 110 -10.33 7.94 -7.84
N SER A 111 -11.36 7.31 -7.27
CA SER A 111 -12.45 8.00 -6.58
C SER A 111 -12.37 7.69 -5.11
N ALA A 112 -12.73 8.65 -4.25
CA ALA A 112 -12.72 8.48 -2.81
C ALA A 112 -14.08 8.78 -2.19
N HIS A 113 -14.45 8.02 -1.16
CA HIS A 113 -15.60 8.36 -0.33
C HIS A 113 -15.28 9.64 0.49
N PRO A 114 -16.28 10.49 0.82
CA PRO A 114 -16.07 11.70 1.63
C PRO A 114 -15.37 11.47 2.99
N SER A 115 -15.46 10.26 3.54
CA SER A 115 -14.78 9.90 4.78
C SER A 115 -13.29 9.55 4.62
N ALA A 116 -12.76 9.45 3.41
CA ALA A 116 -11.39 8.97 3.18
C ALA A 116 -10.33 9.82 3.90
N GLY A 117 -10.49 11.15 3.90
CA GLY A 117 -9.58 12.03 4.63
C GLY A 117 -9.53 11.74 6.14
N ARG A 118 -10.69 11.45 6.75
CA ARG A 118 -10.75 11.06 8.18
C ARG A 118 -10.09 9.70 8.41
N VAL A 119 -10.33 8.73 7.54
CA VAL A 119 -9.76 7.38 7.67
C VAL A 119 -8.23 7.40 7.61
N VAL A 120 -7.64 8.14 6.65
CA VAL A 120 -6.18 8.23 6.55
C VAL A 120 -5.57 8.91 7.79
N GLU A 121 -6.25 9.90 8.36
CA GLU A 121 -5.81 10.55 9.60
C GLU A 121 -5.91 9.62 10.82
N GLU A 122 -6.99 8.84 10.94
CA GLU A 122 -7.16 7.83 12.00
C GLU A 122 -6.05 6.78 11.95
N VAL A 123 -5.79 6.18 10.80
CA VAL A 123 -4.70 5.21 10.60
C VAL A 123 -3.34 5.82 11.00
N ALA A 124 -3.05 7.02 10.52
CA ALA A 124 -1.78 7.68 10.84
C ALA A 124 -1.60 7.92 12.35
N ARG A 125 -2.66 8.30 13.06
CA ARG A 125 -2.63 8.52 14.51
C ARG A 125 -2.49 7.21 15.28
N GLU A 126 -3.14 6.13 14.85
CA GLU A 126 -3.01 4.80 15.44
C GLU A 126 -1.57 4.30 15.34
N VAL A 127 -0.95 4.38 14.17
CA VAL A 127 0.45 3.99 13.97
C VAL A 127 1.41 4.87 14.78
N LEU A 128 1.20 6.17 14.84
CA LEU A 128 1.97 7.07 15.71
C LEU A 128 1.86 6.70 17.20
N ALA A 129 0.71 6.20 17.63
CA ALA A 129 0.52 5.75 18.99
C ALA A 129 1.21 4.41 19.28
N ALA A 130 1.19 3.50 18.30
CA ALA A 130 1.74 2.15 18.42
C ALA A 130 3.28 2.11 18.34
N HIS A 131 3.88 2.99 17.54
CA HIS A 131 5.32 2.99 17.27
C HIS A 131 6.07 4.15 17.94
N PRO A 132 7.36 3.93 18.33
CA PRO A 132 8.20 4.99 18.90
C PRO A 132 8.86 5.83 17.79
N VAL A 133 8.05 6.50 16.96
CA VAL A 133 8.49 7.34 15.85
C VAL A 133 8.36 8.81 16.16
N ASP A 134 9.15 9.66 15.52
CA ASP A 134 9.21 11.10 15.76
C ASP A 134 8.21 11.86 14.89
N ALA A 135 8.09 11.51 13.62
CA ALA A 135 7.14 12.12 12.70
C ALA A 135 6.64 11.14 11.63
N LEU A 136 5.44 11.42 11.13
CA LEU A 136 4.78 10.66 10.06
C LEU A 136 4.07 11.60 9.09
N ALA A 137 4.24 11.36 7.80
CA ALA A 137 3.50 12.00 6.72
C ALA A 137 2.94 10.93 5.79
N VAL A 138 1.65 11.05 5.43
CA VAL A 138 0.97 10.13 4.52
C VAL A 138 -0.01 10.86 3.63
N SER A 139 -0.05 10.54 2.34
CA SER A 139 -1.01 11.11 1.40
C SER A 139 -1.42 10.09 0.35
N HIS A 140 -2.70 10.08 0.01
CA HIS A 140 -3.23 9.34 -1.13
C HIS A 140 -3.80 10.30 -2.17
N ARG A 141 -3.41 10.11 -3.45
CA ARG A 141 -3.91 10.92 -4.56
C ARG A 141 -5.17 10.28 -5.16
N THR A 142 -6.11 11.13 -5.54
CA THR A 142 -7.34 10.79 -6.25
C THR A 142 -7.40 11.52 -7.59
N GLY A 143 -8.46 11.30 -8.37
CA GLY A 143 -8.59 11.84 -9.72
C GLY A 143 -7.85 11.00 -10.76
N ALA A 144 -7.52 11.62 -11.89
CA ALA A 144 -6.82 10.98 -12.99
C ALA A 144 -5.30 10.95 -12.74
N LEU A 145 -4.68 9.78 -12.94
CA LEU A 145 -3.26 9.55 -12.79
C LEU A 145 -2.72 8.85 -14.04
N GLU A 146 -1.59 9.33 -14.52
CA GLU A 146 -0.84 8.72 -15.61
C GLU A 146 0.15 7.67 -15.09
N VAL A 147 0.63 6.81 -15.98
CA VAL A 147 1.72 5.87 -15.66
C VAL A 147 2.96 6.64 -15.20
N GLY A 148 3.52 6.26 -14.06
CA GLY A 148 4.64 6.95 -13.43
C GLY A 148 4.25 7.94 -12.34
N ASP A 149 2.98 8.34 -12.24
CA ASP A 149 2.51 9.23 -11.18
C ASP A 149 2.55 8.55 -9.81
N VAL A 150 2.86 9.33 -8.77
CA VAL A 150 2.78 8.88 -7.38
C VAL A 150 1.32 8.96 -6.94
N ALA A 151 0.73 7.80 -6.67
CA ALA A 151 -0.64 7.68 -6.17
C ALA A 151 -0.70 7.66 -4.64
N PHE A 152 0.36 7.21 -3.98
CA PHE A 152 0.43 7.06 -2.53
C PHE A 152 1.85 7.39 -2.05
N ALA A 153 1.98 8.26 -1.07
CA ALA A 153 3.27 8.66 -0.51
C ALA A 153 3.24 8.56 1.00
N VAL A 154 4.27 7.97 1.59
CA VAL A 154 4.48 7.88 3.05
C VAL A 154 5.92 8.27 3.36
N ALA A 155 6.11 8.96 4.48
CA ALA A 155 7.42 9.16 5.11
C ALA A 155 7.30 9.01 6.63
N VAL A 156 8.27 8.34 7.23
CA VAL A 156 8.34 8.11 8.68
C VAL A 156 9.75 8.41 9.16
N ALA A 157 9.86 9.27 10.18
CA ALA A 157 11.11 9.58 10.87
C ALA A 157 11.14 8.93 12.26
N ALA A 158 12.25 8.27 12.61
CA ALA A 158 12.45 7.66 13.91
C ALA A 158 13.92 7.71 14.31
N ALA A 159 14.22 7.51 15.61
CA ALA A 159 15.59 7.43 16.08
C ALA A 159 16.39 6.31 15.41
N HIS A 160 15.75 5.18 15.13
CA HIS A 160 16.40 4.04 14.50
C HIS A 160 15.60 3.50 13.33
N ARG A 161 16.31 2.89 12.37
CA ARG A 161 15.73 2.36 11.12
C ARG A 161 14.64 1.30 11.33
N ARG A 162 14.75 0.47 12.39
CA ARG A 162 13.80 -0.62 12.65
C ARG A 162 12.40 -0.09 12.88
N GLU A 163 12.29 0.92 13.73
CA GLU A 163 11.03 1.57 14.07
C GLU A 163 10.45 2.32 12.86
N ALA A 164 11.31 2.97 12.08
CA ALA A 164 10.89 3.67 10.88
C ALA A 164 10.35 2.72 9.80
N PHE A 165 11.02 1.57 9.56
CA PHE A 165 10.53 0.54 8.63
C PHE A 165 9.22 -0.07 9.10
N ALA A 166 9.13 -0.49 10.38
CA ALA A 166 7.92 -1.11 10.93
C ALA A 166 6.70 -0.18 10.84
N ALA A 167 6.85 1.07 11.22
CA ALA A 167 5.76 2.04 11.14
C ALA A 167 5.39 2.38 9.69
N CYS A 168 6.35 2.47 8.78
CA CYS A 168 6.08 2.71 7.37
C CYS A 168 5.30 1.57 6.73
N GLU A 169 5.69 0.32 7.00
CA GLU A 169 4.99 -0.88 6.55
C GLU A 169 3.54 -0.88 7.07
N GLU A 170 3.35 -0.69 8.37
CA GLU A 170 2.01 -0.68 8.98
C GLU A 170 1.10 0.41 8.41
N VAL A 171 1.61 1.64 8.21
CA VAL A 171 0.83 2.70 7.55
C VAL A 171 0.39 2.28 6.15
N VAL A 172 1.31 1.70 5.36
CA VAL A 172 1.00 1.28 3.99
C VAL A 172 -0.09 0.22 3.97
N GLU A 173 0.03 -0.82 4.80
CA GLU A 173 -0.93 -1.92 4.85
C GLU A 173 -2.30 -1.47 5.40
N GLU A 174 -2.32 -0.72 6.51
CA GLU A 174 -3.56 -0.23 7.13
C GLU A 174 -4.31 0.76 6.22
N VAL A 175 -3.62 1.66 5.55
CA VAL A 175 -4.26 2.57 4.58
C VAL A 175 -4.84 1.78 3.42
N LYS A 176 -4.11 0.81 2.85
CA LYS A 176 -4.62 -0.02 1.76
C LYS A 176 -5.81 -0.88 2.17
N ALA A 177 -5.85 -1.34 3.41
CA ALA A 177 -6.95 -2.17 3.93
C ALA A 177 -8.21 -1.36 4.24
N ARG A 178 -8.06 -0.11 4.70
CA ARG A 178 -9.16 0.66 5.32
C ARG A 178 -9.61 1.88 4.53
N LEU A 179 -8.75 2.43 3.65
CA LEU A 179 -9.07 3.65 2.93
C LEU A 179 -10.16 3.39 1.88
N PRO A 180 -11.34 4.04 1.98
CA PRO A 180 -12.43 3.83 1.04
C PRO A 180 -12.17 4.61 -0.27
N VAL A 181 -11.32 4.00 -1.12
CA VAL A 181 -11.01 4.47 -2.47
C VAL A 181 -11.27 3.36 -3.47
N TRP A 182 -11.71 3.74 -4.67
CA TRP A 182 -11.96 2.83 -5.78
C TRP A 182 -11.05 3.18 -6.94
N LYS A 183 -10.48 2.17 -7.56
CA LYS A 183 -9.59 2.30 -8.71
C LYS A 183 -10.31 1.88 -9.99
N ARG A 184 -10.38 2.76 -10.97
CA ARG A 184 -10.75 2.45 -12.34
C ARG A 184 -9.50 2.43 -13.21
N GLN A 185 -9.22 1.30 -13.83
CA GLN A 185 -8.14 1.16 -14.80
C GLN A 185 -8.67 1.41 -16.20
N VAL A 186 -8.02 2.25 -16.96
CA VAL A 186 -8.23 2.39 -18.41
C VAL A 186 -7.10 1.65 -19.11
N LEU A 187 -7.46 0.64 -19.88
CA LEU A 187 -6.52 -0.21 -20.59
C LEU A 187 -6.11 0.41 -21.93
N ALA A 188 -4.96 0.01 -22.44
CA ALA A 188 -4.44 0.53 -23.71
C ALA A 188 -5.30 0.15 -24.93
N ASP A 189 -6.11 -0.90 -24.84
CA ASP A 189 -7.07 -1.33 -25.86
C ASP A 189 -8.41 -0.57 -25.81
N GLY A 190 -8.57 0.37 -24.87
CA GLY A 190 -9.78 1.15 -24.63
C GLY A 190 -10.77 0.51 -23.65
N GLY A 191 -10.48 -0.67 -23.14
CA GLY A 191 -11.23 -1.29 -22.04
C GLY A 191 -11.08 -0.52 -20.74
N ALA A 192 -12.01 -0.71 -19.82
CA ALA A 192 -11.92 -0.16 -18.47
C ALA A 192 -12.43 -1.17 -17.44
N GLU A 193 -11.70 -1.27 -16.33
CA GLU A 193 -12.03 -2.17 -15.24
C GLU A 193 -12.07 -1.41 -13.91
N TRP A 194 -13.03 -1.77 -13.04
CA TRP A 194 -13.06 -1.32 -11.67
C TRP A 194 -12.38 -2.34 -10.77
N VAL A 195 -11.50 -1.88 -9.89
CA VAL A 195 -10.80 -2.71 -8.92
C VAL A 195 -11.08 -2.16 -7.51
N GLY A 196 -11.39 -3.07 -6.58
CA GLY A 196 -11.65 -2.72 -5.17
C GLY A 196 -13.06 -2.21 -4.90
N MET A 197 -14.03 -2.47 -5.78
CA MET A 197 -15.45 -2.24 -5.43
C MET A 197 -15.93 -3.33 -4.48
N PRO A 198 -16.74 -2.96 -3.44
CA PRO A 198 -17.34 -3.94 -2.53
C PRO A 198 -18.38 -4.81 -3.22
#